data_fe606d3633ec0f52a808bd3d6b1dc12e
#
_entry.id   fe606d3633ec0f52a808bd3d6b1dc12e
#
_cell.length_a   1.000
_cell.length_b   1.000
_cell.length_c   1.000
_cell.angle_alpha   90.00
_cell.angle_beta   90.00
_cell.angle_gamma   90.00
#
_symmetry.space_group_name_H-M   'P 1'
#
loop_
_entity.id
_entity.type
_entity.pdbx_description
1 polymer ?
#
loop_
_entity_poly.entity_id
_entity_poly.type
_entity_poly.pdbx_seq_one_letter_code
_entity_poly.pdbx_strand_id
1 'polypeptide(L)'
;MKRLKYLLFLPIFIAGTVSSAEITLDRIAIIVGDGVVLESQVKKMLNTFKQRAIQQNQGDRLPPDSVLIEQVRERLIIEELQLQSGRRAGIRIGDAELNEYVANVAGQNNLSVDAFIDTIEGQGESY
;
A
#
# COMPACT_ATOMS: atom_id res chain seq x y z
N MET A 1 4.73 -71.28 -26.55
CA MET A 1 3.67 -70.22 -26.58
C MET A 1 4.09 -69.13 -25.64
N LYS A 2 4.77 -68.09 -26.21
CA LYS A 2 5.32 -66.95 -25.43
C LYS A 2 4.35 -65.78 -25.54
N ARG A 3 3.69 -65.40 -24.44
CA ARG A 3 2.81 -64.25 -24.38
C ARG A 3 3.67 -63.01 -24.05
N LEU A 4 3.89 -62.19 -25.06
CA LEU A 4 4.56 -60.89 -24.97
C LEU A 4 3.58 -59.85 -24.39
N LYS A 5 3.81 -59.40 -23.13
CA LYS A 5 3.05 -58.33 -22.50
C LYS A 5 3.64 -56.99 -22.93
N TYR A 6 2.99 -56.26 -23.80
CA TYR A 6 3.32 -54.86 -24.09
C TYR A 6 2.88 -54.02 -22.93
N LEU A 7 3.83 -53.48 -22.18
CA LEU A 7 3.63 -52.48 -21.14
C LEU A 7 3.50 -51.11 -21.83
N LEU A 8 2.26 -50.62 -21.95
CA LEU A 8 1.97 -49.31 -22.54
C LEU A 8 2.40 -48.21 -21.56
N PHE A 9 3.55 -47.61 -21.83
CA PHE A 9 4.07 -46.45 -21.06
C PHE A 9 3.33 -45.19 -21.56
N LEU A 10 2.33 -44.70 -20.80
CA LEU A 10 1.62 -43.49 -21.09
C LEU A 10 2.39 -42.29 -20.48
N PRO A 11 2.95 -41.36 -21.26
CA PRO A 11 3.59 -40.18 -20.69
C PRO A 11 2.51 -39.22 -20.17
N ILE A 12 2.48 -39.01 -18.85
CA ILE A 12 1.67 -37.96 -18.22
C ILE A 12 2.30 -36.61 -18.56
N PHE A 13 1.67 -35.88 -19.46
CA PHE A 13 2.05 -34.50 -19.79
C PHE A 13 1.50 -33.57 -18.69
N ILE A 14 2.34 -33.21 -17.72
CA ILE A 14 2.01 -32.21 -16.71
C ILE A 14 2.06 -30.84 -17.38
N ALA A 15 0.93 -30.34 -17.83
CA ALA A 15 0.78 -28.97 -18.28
C ALA A 15 0.89 -28.04 -17.06
N GLY A 16 2.08 -27.48 -16.80
CA GLY A 16 2.28 -26.44 -15.82
C GLY A 16 1.52 -25.17 -16.26
N THR A 17 0.50 -24.78 -15.51
CA THR A 17 -0.16 -23.49 -15.68
C THR A 17 0.79 -22.40 -15.24
N VAL A 18 1.38 -21.68 -16.19
CA VAL A 18 2.13 -20.45 -15.91
C VAL A 18 1.10 -19.40 -15.50
N SER A 19 0.98 -19.15 -14.19
CA SER A 19 0.21 -18.03 -13.68
C SER A 19 1.00 -16.75 -13.98
N SER A 20 0.62 -16.03 -15.02
CA SER A 20 1.12 -14.67 -15.27
C SER A 20 0.57 -13.78 -14.16
N ALA A 21 1.43 -13.31 -13.27
CA ALA A 21 1.08 -12.21 -12.38
C ALA A 21 0.80 -10.98 -13.24
N GLU A 22 -0.45 -10.57 -13.31
CA GLU A 22 -0.84 -9.31 -13.97
C GLU A 22 -0.24 -8.16 -13.17
N ILE A 23 0.80 -7.53 -13.72
CA ILE A 23 1.33 -6.27 -13.16
C ILE A 23 0.31 -5.20 -13.51
N THR A 24 -0.60 -4.92 -12.60
CA THR A 24 -1.54 -3.81 -12.74
C THR A 24 -0.77 -2.51 -12.60
N LEU A 25 -0.52 -1.83 -13.72
CA LEU A 25 0.06 -0.49 -13.70
C LEU A 25 -0.91 0.46 -13.02
N ASP A 26 -0.43 1.20 -12.02
CA ASP A 26 -1.23 2.20 -11.33
C ASP A 26 -1.49 3.41 -12.23
N ARG A 27 -2.64 4.04 -12.08
CA ARG A 27 -3.02 5.19 -12.90
C ARG A 27 -2.72 6.49 -12.19
N ILE A 28 -2.31 7.49 -12.97
CA ILE A 28 -2.16 8.85 -12.48
C ILE A 28 -3.56 9.43 -12.29
N ALA A 29 -3.90 9.79 -11.05
CA ALA A 29 -5.14 10.48 -10.72
C ALA A 29 -5.01 12.00 -10.88
N ILE A 30 -3.87 12.57 -10.48
CA ILE A 30 -3.62 14.02 -10.50
C ILE A 30 -2.16 14.28 -10.77
N ILE A 31 -1.86 15.32 -11.57
CA ILE A 31 -0.51 15.85 -11.75
C ILE A 31 -0.38 17.09 -10.87
N VAL A 32 0.66 17.14 -10.04
CA VAL A 32 0.90 18.23 -9.06
C VAL A 32 2.34 18.73 -9.23
N GLY A 33 2.52 19.83 -9.96
CA GLY A 33 3.86 20.35 -10.24
C GLY A 33 4.75 19.31 -10.93
N ASP A 34 5.84 18.90 -10.27
CA ASP A 34 6.80 17.92 -10.77
C ASP A 34 6.46 16.47 -10.32
N GLY A 35 5.38 16.29 -9.55
CA GLY A 35 4.97 15.00 -9.00
C GLY A 35 3.58 14.58 -9.47
N VAL A 36 3.17 13.41 -9.00
CA VAL A 36 1.87 12.82 -9.33
C VAL A 36 1.23 12.22 -8.09
N VAL A 37 -0.10 12.23 -8.06
CA VAL A 37 -0.92 11.43 -7.13
C VAL A 37 -1.50 10.27 -7.92
N LEU A 38 -1.38 9.06 -7.40
CA LEU A 38 -1.87 7.84 -8.03
C LEU A 38 -3.28 7.48 -7.57
N GLU A 39 -4.03 6.76 -8.40
CA GLU A 39 -5.37 6.27 -8.02
C GLU A 39 -5.32 5.33 -6.81
N SER A 40 -4.27 4.53 -6.67
CA SER A 40 -4.08 3.67 -5.50
C SER A 40 -3.93 4.46 -4.21
N GLN A 41 -3.22 5.59 -4.24
CA GLN A 41 -3.06 6.48 -3.09
C GLN A 41 -4.40 7.08 -2.65
N VAL A 42 -5.21 7.52 -3.63
CA VAL A 42 -6.57 8.03 -3.35
C VAL A 42 -7.43 6.95 -2.70
N LYS A 43 -7.44 5.74 -3.27
CA LYS A 43 -8.21 4.61 -2.72
C LYS A 43 -7.72 4.21 -1.33
N LYS A 44 -6.41 4.12 -1.12
CA LYS A 44 -5.81 3.76 0.18
C LYS A 44 -6.22 4.78 1.25
N MET A 45 -6.03 6.07 0.99
CA MET A 45 -6.36 7.13 1.95
C MET A 45 -7.87 7.18 2.24
N LEU A 46 -8.73 7.00 1.22
CA LEU A 46 -10.18 6.92 1.40
C LEU A 46 -10.58 5.75 2.32
N ASN A 47 -10.01 4.57 2.08
CA ASN A 47 -10.27 3.40 2.91
C ASN A 47 -9.80 3.61 4.35
N THR A 48 -8.60 4.14 4.55
CA THR A 48 -8.05 4.45 5.89
C THR A 48 -8.98 5.42 6.63
N PHE A 49 -9.47 6.46 5.94
CA PHE A 49 -10.38 7.43 6.52
C PHE A 49 -11.70 6.80 6.96
N LYS A 50 -12.30 5.98 6.09
CA LYS A 50 -13.54 5.24 6.41
C LYS A 50 -13.36 4.28 7.58
N GLN A 51 -12.28 3.53 7.61
CA GLN A 51 -11.98 2.58 8.68
C GLN A 51 -11.82 3.29 10.03
N ARG A 52 -11.10 4.41 10.07
CA ARG A 52 -10.95 5.22 11.28
C ARG A 52 -12.30 5.75 11.78
N ALA A 53 -13.15 6.22 10.87
CA ALA A 53 -14.48 6.71 11.25
C ALA A 53 -15.37 5.58 11.82
N ILE A 54 -15.31 4.37 11.24
CA ILE A 54 -16.02 3.20 11.76
C ILE A 54 -15.52 2.84 13.16
N GLN A 55 -14.19 2.80 13.37
CA GLN A 55 -13.60 2.51 14.67
C GLN A 55 -13.97 3.53 15.75
N GLN A 56 -14.23 4.78 15.36
CA GLN A 56 -14.67 5.87 16.24
C GLN A 56 -16.19 5.96 16.39
N ASN A 57 -16.95 4.96 15.90
CA ASN A 57 -18.42 4.95 15.88
C ASN A 57 -19.03 6.17 15.14
N GLN A 58 -18.32 6.69 14.13
CA GLN A 58 -18.74 7.83 13.30
C GLN A 58 -19.04 7.44 11.85
N GLY A 59 -19.06 6.15 11.53
CA GLY A 59 -19.29 5.63 10.19
C GLY A 59 -20.57 6.16 9.54
N ASP A 60 -21.66 6.25 10.30
CA ASP A 60 -22.96 6.74 9.83
C ASP A 60 -23.01 8.27 9.58
N ARG A 61 -21.99 8.99 10.02
CA ARG A 61 -21.88 10.46 9.84
C ARG A 61 -20.98 10.86 8.70
N LEU A 62 -20.45 9.89 7.96
CA LEU A 62 -19.57 10.17 6.82
C LEU A 62 -20.36 10.85 5.69
N PRO A 63 -19.74 11.86 5.04
CA PRO A 63 -20.29 12.43 3.81
C PRO A 63 -20.36 11.35 2.71
N PRO A 64 -21.12 11.61 1.62
CA PRO A 64 -21.11 10.76 0.44
C PRO A 64 -19.70 10.56 -0.11
N ASP A 65 -19.42 9.39 -0.71
CA ASP A 65 -18.11 9.04 -1.25
C ASP A 65 -17.55 10.06 -2.23
N SER A 66 -18.39 10.69 -3.04
CA SER A 66 -17.95 11.75 -3.96
C SER A 66 -17.31 12.94 -3.24
N VAL A 67 -17.87 13.35 -2.09
CA VAL A 67 -17.32 14.44 -1.27
C VAL A 67 -16.02 14.00 -0.59
N LEU A 68 -16.00 12.77 -0.05
CA LEU A 68 -14.79 12.21 0.59
C LEU A 68 -13.63 12.08 -0.41
N ILE A 69 -13.91 11.64 -1.63
CA ILE A 69 -12.89 11.51 -2.68
C ILE A 69 -12.26 12.88 -2.99
N GLU A 70 -13.05 13.93 -3.10
CA GLU A 70 -12.51 15.28 -3.35
C GLU A 70 -11.66 15.77 -2.17
N GLN A 71 -12.11 15.56 -0.93
CA GLN A 71 -11.32 15.91 0.25
C GLN A 71 -9.99 15.13 0.31
N VAL A 72 -10.02 13.85 -0.02
CA VAL A 72 -8.82 13.03 -0.09
C VAL A 72 -7.86 13.50 -1.18
N ARG A 73 -8.39 13.87 -2.36
CA ARG A 73 -7.59 14.43 -3.46
C ARG A 73 -6.92 15.73 -3.06
N GLU A 74 -7.66 16.66 -2.47
CA GLU A 74 -7.10 17.92 -1.97
C GLU A 74 -5.99 17.67 -0.95
N ARG A 75 -6.19 16.74 -0.03
CA ARG A 75 -5.19 16.36 0.97
C ARG A 75 -3.91 15.84 0.32
N LEU A 76 -4.03 14.92 -0.64
CA LEU A 76 -2.87 14.35 -1.35
C LEU A 76 -2.14 15.39 -2.19
N ILE A 77 -2.85 16.35 -2.80
CA ILE A 77 -2.25 17.49 -3.50
C ILE A 77 -1.40 18.32 -2.54
N ILE A 78 -1.95 18.67 -1.38
CA ILE A 78 -1.25 19.45 -0.37
C ILE A 78 0.00 18.70 0.12
N GLU A 79 -0.12 17.41 0.40
CA GLU A 79 1.01 16.57 0.83
C GLU A 79 2.12 16.53 -0.23
N GLU A 80 1.78 16.34 -1.50
CA GLU A 80 2.76 16.34 -2.59
C GLU A 80 3.45 17.71 -2.73
N LEU A 81 2.70 18.81 -2.65
CA LEU A 81 3.27 20.16 -2.68
C LEU A 81 4.22 20.43 -1.51
N GLN A 82 3.87 19.94 -0.31
CA GLN A 82 4.74 20.04 0.87
C GLN A 82 6.04 19.24 0.68
N LEU A 83 5.95 18.01 0.15
CA LEU A 83 7.12 17.19 -0.17
C LEU A 83 8.02 17.86 -1.21
N GLN A 84 7.45 18.43 -2.27
CA GLN A 84 8.22 19.19 -3.27
C GLN A 84 8.89 20.41 -2.66
N SER A 85 8.20 21.11 -1.77
CA SER A 85 8.73 22.27 -1.07
C SER A 85 9.91 21.89 -0.15
N GLY A 86 9.77 20.79 0.59
CA GLY A 86 10.85 20.23 1.41
C GLY A 86 12.06 19.83 0.57
N ARG A 87 11.87 19.12 -0.53
CA ARG A 87 12.94 18.74 -1.46
C ARG A 87 13.66 19.97 -2.03
N ARG A 88 12.91 21.02 -2.43
CA ARG A 88 13.49 22.28 -2.93
C ARG A 88 14.26 23.06 -1.85
N ALA A 89 13.81 22.97 -0.62
CA ALA A 89 14.52 23.54 0.53
C ALA A 89 15.77 22.73 0.94
N GLY A 90 16.08 21.62 0.23
CA GLY A 90 17.24 20.78 0.54
C GLY A 90 17.04 19.85 1.75
N ILE A 91 15.81 19.73 2.25
CA ILE A 91 15.49 18.82 3.36
C ILE A 91 15.62 17.38 2.84
N ARG A 92 16.49 16.61 3.49
CA ARG A 92 16.70 15.19 3.20
C ARG A 92 16.75 14.45 4.53
N ILE A 93 15.92 13.44 4.66
CA ILE A 93 15.92 12.54 5.81
C ILE A 93 16.63 11.26 5.36
N GLY A 94 17.73 10.91 6.02
CA GLY A 94 18.45 9.67 5.76
C GLY A 94 17.85 8.49 6.53
N ASP A 95 18.15 7.27 6.08
CA ASP A 95 17.65 6.04 6.72
C ASP A 95 17.99 5.97 8.21
N ALA A 96 19.17 6.42 8.61
CA ALA A 96 19.58 6.44 10.03
C ALA A 96 18.69 7.36 10.87
N GLU A 97 18.37 8.56 10.37
CA GLU A 97 17.50 9.53 11.04
C GLU A 97 16.06 9.04 11.09
N LEU A 98 15.59 8.41 9.99
CA LEU A 98 14.26 7.79 9.95
C LEU A 98 14.14 6.66 10.97
N ASN A 99 15.12 5.76 11.04
CA ASN A 99 15.15 4.65 11.99
C ASN A 99 15.17 5.14 13.44
N GLU A 100 15.94 6.20 13.74
CA GLU A 100 15.95 6.81 15.07
C GLU A 100 14.57 7.40 15.42
N TYR A 101 13.94 8.09 14.48
CA TYR A 101 12.60 8.63 14.69
C TYR A 101 11.57 7.51 14.95
N VAL A 102 11.61 6.44 14.16
CA VAL A 102 10.72 5.27 14.35
C VAL A 102 10.95 4.61 15.71
N ALA A 103 12.21 4.44 16.12
CA ALA A 103 12.53 3.88 17.44
C ALA A 103 11.99 4.76 18.58
N ASN A 104 12.10 6.08 18.44
CA ASN A 104 11.55 7.03 19.43
C ASN A 104 10.03 6.94 19.52
N VAL A 105 9.33 6.88 18.37
CA VAL A 105 7.86 6.75 18.35
C VAL A 105 7.41 5.41 18.91
N ALA A 106 8.07 4.31 18.56
CA ALA A 106 7.81 2.99 19.13
C ALA A 106 7.97 3.01 20.66
N GLY A 107 9.08 3.58 21.16
CA GLY A 107 9.33 3.71 22.59
C GLY A 107 8.28 4.55 23.34
N GLN A 108 7.78 5.64 22.74
CA GLN A 108 6.69 6.44 23.32
C GLN A 108 5.38 5.65 23.43
N ASN A 109 5.20 4.65 22.57
CA ASN A 109 4.04 3.74 22.61
C ASN A 109 4.29 2.46 23.42
N ASN A 110 5.43 2.35 24.10
CA ASN A 110 5.87 1.16 24.84
C ASN A 110 5.96 -0.10 23.96
N LEU A 111 6.34 0.07 22.69
CA LEU A 111 6.54 -1.00 21.73
C LEU A 111 8.03 -1.14 21.36
N SER A 112 8.46 -2.35 20.99
CA SER A 112 9.69 -2.52 20.22
C SER A 112 9.48 -2.00 18.79
N VAL A 113 10.58 -1.73 18.07
CA VAL A 113 10.50 -1.29 16.67
C VAL A 113 9.76 -2.32 15.81
N ASP A 114 10.07 -3.60 15.97
CA ASP A 114 9.41 -4.70 15.22
C ASP A 114 7.91 -4.74 15.50
N ALA A 115 7.50 -4.70 16.79
CA ALA A 115 6.08 -4.70 17.16
C ALA A 115 5.34 -3.44 16.65
N PHE A 116 6.04 -2.32 16.55
CA PHE A 116 5.50 -1.09 15.99
C PHE A 116 5.30 -1.20 14.48
N ILE A 117 6.27 -1.77 13.76
CA ILE A 117 6.19 -2.05 12.32
C ILE A 117 5.02 -3.00 12.04
N ASP A 118 4.93 -4.13 12.75
CA ASP A 118 3.83 -5.10 12.61
C ASP A 118 2.46 -4.43 12.83
N THR A 119 2.38 -3.48 13.79
CA THR A 119 1.15 -2.74 14.06
C THR A 119 0.76 -1.82 12.91
N ILE A 120 1.73 -1.12 12.30
CA ILE A 120 1.51 -0.23 11.14
C ILE A 120 1.09 -1.05 9.93
N GLU A 121 1.81 -2.13 9.63
CA GLU A 121 1.50 -3.00 8.49
C GLU A 121 0.14 -3.69 8.65
N GLY A 122 -0.22 -4.10 9.86
CA GLY A 122 -1.55 -4.63 10.18
C GLY A 122 -2.69 -3.62 9.97
N GLN A 123 -2.39 -2.32 9.96
CA GLN A 123 -3.33 -1.23 9.62
C GLN A 123 -3.36 -0.89 8.12
N GLY A 124 -2.58 -1.61 7.30
CA GLY A 124 -2.51 -1.43 5.84
C GLY A 124 -1.58 -0.30 5.40
N GLU A 125 -0.75 0.22 6.32
CA GLU A 125 0.36 1.11 5.98
C GLU A 125 1.61 0.26 5.69
N SER A 126 2.45 0.66 4.73
CA SER A 126 3.75 0.03 4.51
C SER A 126 4.83 0.80 5.26
N TYR A 127 5.72 0.07 5.86
CA TYR A 127 6.96 0.60 6.43
C TYR A 127 8.02 0.74 5.34
#